data_abadef0d71f5dd2c3b7340b178cd061a
#
_entry.id   abadef0d71f5dd2c3b7340b178cd061a
#
_cell.length_a   1.000
_cell.length_b   1.000
_cell.length_c   1.000
_cell.angle_alpha   90.00
_cell.angle_beta   90.00
_cell.angle_gamma   90.00
#
_symmetry.space_group_name_H-M   'P 1'
#
loop_
_entity.id
_entity.type
_entity.pdbx_description
1 polymer ?
#
loop_
_entity_poly.entity_id
_entity_poly.type
_entity_poly.pdbx_seq_one_letter_code
_entity_poly.pdbx_strand_id
1 'polypeptide(L)'
;MSKKRSVAKENSSDDTDTIISPANDTAENGAAMSIAIVGMGCRYPGQADSADSFWQILTDGVDATSPIPADRWNNDRLSSPDPANEPGSLRAERMGMVHDIADFDAGFFGISPREAAVMDPQQRIILETAYDALENAGQTLETWGGQDVGVFVGAASTDYMSAQLIYRDGINGYTNSGSALSIIANRISYQFDFKGPSLVVDTACSSSLTALDLACRSVSSGDCQMALVGGAVSYTHLTLPTNREV
;
A
#
# COMPACT_ATOMS: atom_id res chain seq x y z
N MET A 1 71.58 -38.67 -4.63
CA MET A 1 71.17 -38.92 -6.04
C MET A 1 69.82 -38.25 -6.21
N SER A 2 69.84 -37.02 -6.59
CA SER A 2 69.62 -36.47 -7.93
C SER A 2 68.34 -36.90 -8.59
N LYS A 3 67.38 -35.97 -8.69
CA LYS A 3 66.92 -35.47 -10.01
C LYS A 3 65.98 -34.26 -9.77
N LYS A 4 66.47 -33.11 -10.18
CA LYS A 4 65.66 -31.92 -10.48
C LYS A 4 64.73 -32.25 -11.64
N ARG A 5 63.48 -31.84 -11.54
CA ARG A 5 62.63 -31.58 -12.73
C ARG A 5 62.05 -30.20 -12.57
N SER A 6 62.49 -29.33 -13.44
CA SER A 6 61.85 -28.06 -13.76
C SER A 6 60.58 -28.35 -14.52
N VAL A 7 59.50 -27.70 -14.15
CA VAL A 7 58.30 -27.59 -15.00
C VAL A 7 57.93 -26.12 -15.06
N ALA A 8 57.68 -25.76 -16.29
CA ALA A 8 57.49 -24.41 -16.79
C ALA A 8 56.30 -23.68 -16.15
N LYS A 9 56.48 -22.36 -16.12
CA LYS A 9 55.39 -21.40 -15.97
C LYS A 9 54.48 -21.51 -17.19
N GLU A 10 53.20 -21.78 -16.97
CA GLU A 10 52.15 -21.35 -17.88
C GLU A 10 51.35 -20.25 -17.19
N ASN A 11 51.46 -19.07 -17.78
CA ASN A 11 50.56 -17.97 -17.61
C ASN A 11 49.22 -18.35 -18.25
N SER A 12 48.15 -18.35 -17.51
CA SER A 12 46.79 -18.10 -18.03
C SER A 12 46.12 -17.05 -17.21
N SER A 13 46.32 -15.83 -17.65
CA SER A 13 45.38 -14.72 -17.42
C SER A 13 44.14 -15.03 -18.22
N ASP A 14 43.02 -15.16 -17.58
CA ASP A 14 41.67 -14.79 -18.09
C ASP A 14 40.68 -14.82 -16.93
N ASP A 15 40.80 -13.81 -16.06
CA ASP A 15 39.66 -13.35 -15.28
C ASP A 15 38.89 -12.35 -16.15
N THR A 16 38.02 -12.86 -16.99
CA THR A 16 37.00 -12.02 -17.61
C THR A 16 35.90 -11.78 -16.61
N ASP A 17 36.07 -10.71 -15.86
CA ASP A 17 34.95 -10.01 -15.22
C ASP A 17 33.91 -9.72 -16.30
N THR A 18 32.89 -10.57 -16.37
CA THR A 18 31.70 -10.30 -17.16
C THR A 18 30.92 -9.20 -16.46
N ILE A 19 31.35 -7.95 -16.68
CA ILE A 19 30.51 -6.80 -16.44
C ILE A 19 29.31 -6.95 -17.37
N ILE A 20 28.16 -7.29 -16.81
CA ILE A 20 26.90 -7.22 -17.53
C ILE A 20 26.69 -5.74 -17.87
N SER A 21 27.13 -5.35 -19.02
CA SER A 21 26.76 -4.07 -19.63
C SER A 21 25.25 -4.09 -19.82
N PRO A 22 24.52 -3.04 -19.41
CA PRO A 22 23.12 -2.94 -19.81
C PRO A 22 23.09 -2.97 -21.34
N ALA A 23 22.31 -3.89 -21.88
CA ALA A 23 22.11 -3.98 -23.31
C ALA A 23 21.72 -2.60 -23.84
N ASN A 24 22.59 -2.04 -24.67
CA ASN A 24 22.24 -0.90 -25.51
C ASN A 24 21.27 -1.42 -26.58
N ASP A 25 20.00 -1.54 -26.20
CA ASP A 25 18.96 -1.53 -27.19
C ASP A 25 18.87 -0.11 -27.73
N THR A 26 19.59 0.14 -28.81
CA THR A 26 19.33 1.24 -29.71
C THR A 26 17.97 1.00 -30.37
N ALA A 27 16.91 1.31 -29.64
CA ALA A 27 15.58 1.45 -30.19
C ALA A 27 15.61 2.67 -31.12
N GLU A 28 15.59 2.40 -32.40
CA GLU A 28 15.30 3.39 -33.44
C GLU A 28 13.97 4.08 -33.06
N ASN A 29 14.02 5.39 -32.81
CA ASN A 29 12.89 6.33 -32.79
C ASN A 29 11.61 5.93 -31.99
N GLY A 30 11.73 5.40 -30.81
CA GLY A 30 10.62 5.35 -29.87
C GLY A 30 10.57 6.65 -29.06
N ALA A 31 9.68 7.57 -29.40
CA ALA A 31 9.34 8.63 -28.46
C ALA A 31 8.96 7.97 -27.12
N ALA A 32 9.68 8.34 -26.05
CA ALA A 32 9.38 7.80 -24.74
C ALA A 32 7.87 8.03 -24.45
N MET A 33 7.13 6.97 -24.19
CA MET A 33 5.70 7.06 -23.90
C MET A 33 5.53 7.87 -22.62
N SER A 34 4.85 9.02 -22.71
CA SER A 34 4.53 9.83 -21.56
C SER A 34 3.26 9.30 -20.91
N ILE A 35 3.30 9.04 -19.59
CA ILE A 35 2.16 8.64 -18.80
C ILE A 35 1.69 9.83 -17.99
N ALA A 36 0.39 10.14 -18.08
CA ALA A 36 -0.23 11.23 -17.34
C ALA A 36 -0.90 10.72 -16.06
N ILE A 37 -0.75 11.45 -14.97
CA ILE A 37 -1.61 11.32 -13.79
C ILE A 37 -2.85 12.15 -14.07
N VAL A 38 -4.02 11.50 -14.12
CA VAL A 38 -5.28 12.14 -14.51
C VAL A 38 -6.22 12.35 -13.34
N GLY A 39 -5.99 11.69 -12.20
CA GLY A 39 -6.80 11.85 -11.00
C GLY A 39 -6.05 11.46 -9.74
N MET A 40 -6.47 12.02 -8.62
CA MET A 40 -5.89 11.79 -7.30
C MET A 40 -6.98 11.74 -6.24
N GLY A 41 -6.82 10.83 -5.27
CA GLY A 41 -7.59 10.75 -4.04
C GLY A 41 -6.67 10.51 -2.86
N CYS A 42 -7.02 10.98 -1.69
CA CYS A 42 -6.22 10.78 -0.49
C CYS A 42 -7.06 10.79 0.80
N ARG A 43 -6.52 10.17 1.82
CA ARG A 43 -6.97 10.25 3.22
C ARG A 43 -5.73 10.35 4.09
N TYR A 44 -5.40 11.56 4.53
CA TYR A 44 -4.24 11.83 5.36
C TYR A 44 -4.62 12.47 6.70
N PRO A 45 -3.71 12.44 7.69
CA PRO A 45 -3.91 13.16 8.94
C PRO A 45 -4.21 14.65 8.73
N GLY A 46 -4.93 15.26 9.68
CA GLY A 46 -5.31 16.66 9.59
C GLY A 46 -6.54 16.93 8.71
N GLN A 47 -7.36 15.90 8.46
CA GLN A 47 -8.55 16.00 7.60
C GLN A 47 -8.21 16.34 6.13
N ALA A 48 -7.03 15.91 5.67
CA ALA A 48 -6.66 16.00 4.27
C ALA A 48 -7.30 14.84 3.50
N ASP A 49 -8.51 15.06 3.05
CA ASP A 49 -9.36 14.10 2.33
C ASP A 49 -9.50 14.40 0.83
N SER A 50 -8.79 15.40 0.36
CA SER A 50 -8.69 15.78 -1.05
C SER A 50 -7.30 16.32 -1.37
N ALA A 51 -6.95 16.38 -2.68
CA ALA A 51 -5.71 16.98 -3.12
C ALA A 51 -5.57 18.44 -2.67
N ASP A 52 -6.68 19.20 -2.70
CA ASP A 52 -6.68 20.61 -2.32
C ASP A 52 -6.47 20.80 -0.82
N SER A 53 -7.16 20.03 0.03
CA SER A 53 -6.97 20.09 1.48
C SER A 53 -5.58 19.62 1.89
N PHE A 54 -5.02 18.62 1.21
CA PHE A 54 -3.65 18.20 1.44
C PHE A 54 -2.63 19.28 1.04
N TRP A 55 -2.83 19.91 -0.10
CA TRP A 55 -1.99 21.03 -0.54
C TRP A 55 -2.04 22.21 0.46
N GLN A 56 -3.21 22.51 1.00
CA GLN A 56 -3.37 23.57 1.99
C GLN A 56 -2.58 23.26 3.27
N ILE A 57 -2.64 22.04 3.79
CA ILE A 57 -1.84 21.60 4.95
C ILE A 57 -0.34 21.81 4.70
N LEU A 58 0.15 21.47 3.50
CA LEU A 58 1.56 21.63 3.14
C LEU A 58 1.95 23.09 3.05
N THR A 59 1.14 23.93 2.40
CA THR A 59 1.45 25.35 2.21
C THR A 59 1.39 26.15 3.51
N ASP A 60 0.48 25.79 4.41
CA ASP A 60 0.33 26.44 5.71
C ASP A 60 1.32 25.89 6.76
N GLY A 61 2.06 24.83 6.44
CA GLY A 61 3.01 24.19 7.34
C GLY A 61 2.33 23.60 8.60
N VAL A 62 1.13 23.06 8.43
CA VAL A 62 0.33 22.52 9.55
C VAL A 62 0.96 21.25 10.11
N ASP A 63 1.18 21.20 11.43
CA ASP A 63 1.45 19.95 12.13
C ASP A 63 0.16 19.14 12.28
N ALA A 64 -0.03 18.17 11.39
CA ALA A 64 -1.20 17.29 11.38
C ALA A 64 -1.12 16.12 12.38
N THR A 65 -0.13 16.10 13.28
CA THR A 65 -0.11 15.12 14.36
C THR A 65 -1.12 15.48 15.46
N SER A 66 -1.67 14.47 16.09
CA SER A 66 -2.59 14.61 17.23
C SER A 66 -2.19 13.69 18.38
N PRO A 67 -2.64 13.93 19.61
CA PRO A 67 -2.59 12.91 20.64
C PRO A 67 -3.25 11.63 20.14
N ILE A 68 -2.72 10.48 20.55
CA ILE A 68 -3.24 9.19 20.12
C ILE A 68 -4.64 9.00 20.71
N PRO A 69 -5.68 8.79 19.88
CA PRO A 69 -7.03 8.60 20.36
C PRO A 69 -7.19 7.32 21.18
N ALA A 70 -8.03 7.36 22.21
CA ALA A 70 -8.22 6.23 23.13
C ALA A 70 -8.88 5.01 22.47
N ASP A 71 -9.58 5.20 21.35
CA ASP A 71 -10.15 4.14 20.52
C ASP A 71 -9.12 3.40 19.68
N ARG A 72 -7.89 3.96 19.55
CA ARG A 72 -6.76 3.29 18.88
C ARG A 72 -6.00 2.39 19.84
N TRP A 73 -5.52 2.95 20.92
CA TRP A 73 -4.96 2.22 22.06
C TRP A 73 -4.88 3.10 23.31
N ASN A 74 -4.78 2.43 24.46
CA ASN A 74 -4.58 3.12 25.72
C ASN A 74 -3.11 3.59 25.83
N ASN A 75 -2.86 4.83 25.43
CA ASN A 75 -1.51 5.39 25.41
C ASN A 75 -0.91 5.54 26.82
N ASP A 76 -1.73 5.86 27.83
CA ASP A 76 -1.25 5.98 29.22
C ASP A 76 -0.66 4.67 29.75
N ARG A 77 -1.20 3.53 29.26
CA ARG A 77 -0.72 2.21 29.63
C ARG A 77 0.55 1.81 28.89
N LEU A 78 0.74 2.29 27.67
CA LEU A 78 1.85 1.92 26.79
C LEU A 78 2.98 2.94 26.81
N SER A 79 2.71 4.19 27.21
CA SER A 79 3.72 5.26 27.27
C SER A 79 4.68 5.06 28.43
N SER A 80 5.96 5.19 28.14
CA SER A 80 7.01 5.21 29.15
C SER A 80 8.07 6.27 28.82
N PRO A 81 8.57 7.01 29.83
CA PRO A 81 9.70 7.90 29.62
C PRO A 81 11.01 7.14 29.32
N ASP A 82 11.08 5.84 29.65
CA ASP A 82 12.25 4.98 29.42
C ASP A 82 11.88 3.66 28.72
N PRO A 83 11.42 3.70 27.45
CA PRO A 83 10.99 2.51 26.72
C PRO A 83 12.12 1.49 26.50
N ALA A 84 13.37 1.90 26.59
CA ALA A 84 14.51 1.00 26.41
C ALA A 84 14.62 -0.05 27.54
N ASN A 85 14.18 0.29 28.74
CA ASN A 85 14.19 -0.59 29.90
C ASN A 85 12.81 -1.16 30.25
N GLU A 86 11.76 -0.75 29.54
CA GLU A 86 10.39 -1.22 29.71
C GLU A 86 9.85 -1.87 28.42
N PRO A 87 10.12 -3.18 28.20
CA PRO A 87 9.69 -3.89 27.01
C PRO A 87 8.16 -3.78 26.80
N GLY A 88 7.76 -3.46 25.56
CA GLY A 88 6.34 -3.31 25.21
C GLY A 88 5.80 -1.91 25.47
N SER A 89 6.63 -0.96 25.91
CA SER A 89 6.25 0.44 26.05
C SER A 89 6.65 1.28 24.82
N LEU A 90 6.02 2.45 24.70
CA LEU A 90 6.22 3.42 23.63
C LEU A 90 6.62 4.77 24.20
N ARG A 91 7.34 5.57 23.41
CA ARG A 91 7.60 6.98 23.73
C ARG A 91 6.67 7.94 22.96
N ALA A 92 5.96 7.43 21.96
CA ALA A 92 5.11 8.26 21.11
C ALA A 92 3.85 8.70 21.87
N GLU A 93 3.68 10.00 22.01
CA GLU A 93 2.47 10.61 22.59
C GLU A 93 1.55 11.19 21.50
N ARG A 94 2.11 11.48 20.34
CA ARG A 94 1.42 12.07 19.19
C ARG A 94 1.81 11.33 17.92
N MET A 95 0.84 11.19 17.02
CA MET A 95 1.06 10.58 15.70
C MET A 95 0.16 11.26 14.66
N GLY A 96 0.52 11.10 13.39
CA GLY A 96 -0.38 11.43 12.29
C GLY A 96 -1.46 10.36 12.18
N MET A 97 -2.66 10.66 12.68
CA MET A 97 -3.78 9.72 12.72
C MET A 97 -4.84 10.10 11.70
N VAL A 98 -5.26 9.13 10.91
CA VAL A 98 -6.50 9.25 10.12
C VAL A 98 -7.67 8.96 11.07
N HIS A 99 -8.63 9.87 11.11
CA HIS A 99 -9.84 9.73 11.92
C HIS A 99 -10.90 8.89 11.17
N ASP A 100 -11.95 8.51 11.86
CA ASP A 100 -13.16 7.89 11.31
C ASP A 100 -12.90 6.63 10.46
N ILE A 101 -11.82 5.89 10.75
CA ILE A 101 -11.44 4.67 10.02
C ILE A 101 -12.46 3.52 10.17
N ALA A 102 -13.38 3.64 11.14
CA ALA A 102 -14.48 2.70 11.30
C ALA A 102 -15.62 2.97 10.30
N ASP A 103 -15.74 4.21 9.85
CA ASP A 103 -16.77 4.63 8.93
C ASP A 103 -16.47 4.10 7.53
N PHE A 104 -17.50 3.55 6.90
CA PHE A 104 -17.41 2.99 5.56
C PHE A 104 -18.80 2.82 4.98
N ASP A 105 -19.06 3.37 3.81
CA ASP A 105 -20.33 3.18 3.13
C ASP A 105 -20.38 1.81 2.43
N ALA A 106 -20.55 0.76 3.23
CA ALA A 106 -20.66 -0.60 2.72
C ALA A 106 -21.85 -0.77 1.76
N GLY A 107 -22.94 0.00 1.98
CA GLY A 107 -24.12 -0.03 1.14
C GLY A 107 -23.85 0.47 -0.27
N PHE A 108 -23.09 1.56 -0.39
CA PHE A 108 -22.67 2.10 -1.68
C PHE A 108 -21.88 1.06 -2.51
N PHE A 109 -20.98 0.34 -1.87
CA PHE A 109 -20.20 -0.71 -2.52
C PHE A 109 -20.91 -2.08 -2.60
N GLY A 110 -22.15 -2.20 -2.17
CA GLY A 110 -22.88 -3.49 -2.17
C GLY A 110 -22.27 -4.54 -1.24
N ILE A 111 -21.48 -4.13 -0.26
CA ILE A 111 -20.82 -5.01 0.71
C ILE A 111 -21.75 -5.23 1.90
N SER A 112 -21.91 -6.48 2.32
CA SER A 112 -22.79 -6.79 3.45
C SER A 112 -22.21 -6.23 4.77
N PRO A 113 -23.05 -5.80 5.73
CA PRO A 113 -22.56 -5.35 7.03
C PRO A 113 -21.70 -6.39 7.76
N ARG A 114 -22.01 -7.66 7.57
CA ARG A 114 -21.24 -8.77 8.15
C ARG A 114 -19.84 -8.89 7.58
N GLU A 115 -19.66 -8.62 6.31
CA GLU A 115 -18.36 -8.56 5.65
C GLU A 115 -17.62 -7.28 6.06
N ALA A 116 -18.26 -6.12 5.93
CA ALA A 116 -17.69 -4.83 6.27
C ALA A 116 -17.12 -4.78 7.69
N ALA A 117 -17.78 -5.45 8.64
CA ALA A 117 -17.35 -5.50 10.04
C ALA A 117 -16.00 -6.18 10.27
N VAL A 118 -15.54 -7.03 9.36
CA VAL A 118 -14.25 -7.75 9.45
C VAL A 118 -13.24 -7.30 8.39
N MET A 119 -13.59 -6.32 7.58
CA MET A 119 -12.66 -5.74 6.62
C MET A 119 -11.62 -4.87 7.32
N ASP A 120 -10.37 -5.10 6.96
CA ASP A 120 -9.27 -4.21 7.34
C ASP A 120 -9.58 -2.76 6.93
N PRO A 121 -9.40 -1.77 7.82
CA PRO A 121 -9.53 -0.37 7.45
C PRO A 121 -8.76 0.02 6.19
N GLN A 122 -7.60 -0.60 5.92
CA GLN A 122 -6.87 -0.39 4.67
C GLN A 122 -7.73 -0.69 3.44
N GLN A 123 -8.46 -1.81 3.45
CA GLN A 123 -9.33 -2.18 2.33
C GLN A 123 -10.49 -1.21 2.15
N ARG A 124 -11.06 -0.72 3.26
CA ARG A 124 -12.19 0.22 3.24
C ARG A 124 -11.77 1.58 2.70
N ILE A 125 -10.74 2.17 3.33
CA ILE A 125 -10.25 3.51 2.98
C ILE A 125 -9.72 3.56 1.55
N ILE A 126 -8.94 2.56 1.12
CA ILE A 126 -8.38 2.58 -0.23
C ILE A 126 -9.46 2.36 -1.31
N LEU A 127 -10.53 1.64 -0.99
CA LEU A 127 -11.65 1.46 -1.90
C LEU A 127 -12.40 2.78 -2.14
N GLU A 128 -12.70 3.53 -1.07
CA GLU A 128 -13.28 4.87 -1.16
C GLU A 128 -12.34 5.85 -1.87
N THR A 129 -11.06 5.87 -1.49
CA THR A 129 -10.06 6.75 -2.09
C THR A 129 -9.84 6.43 -3.58
N ALA A 130 -9.93 5.17 -3.98
CA ALA A 130 -9.86 4.77 -5.39
C ALA A 130 -11.07 5.30 -6.17
N TYR A 131 -12.26 5.28 -5.57
CA TYR A 131 -13.45 5.87 -6.17
C TYR A 131 -13.31 7.39 -6.30
N ASP A 132 -12.85 8.09 -5.25
CA ASP A 132 -12.58 9.53 -5.26
C ASP A 132 -11.58 9.90 -6.36
N ALA A 133 -10.54 9.09 -6.57
CA ALA A 133 -9.53 9.32 -7.61
C ALA A 133 -10.13 9.20 -9.02
N LEU A 134 -11.04 8.25 -9.25
CA LEU A 134 -11.76 8.11 -10.52
C LEU A 134 -12.70 9.28 -10.76
N GLU A 135 -13.45 9.71 -9.75
CA GLU A 135 -14.31 10.90 -9.86
C GLU A 135 -13.47 12.16 -10.15
N ASN A 136 -12.35 12.34 -9.45
CA ASN A 136 -11.43 13.46 -9.70
C ASN A 136 -10.87 13.46 -11.12
N ALA A 137 -10.65 12.28 -11.70
CA ALA A 137 -10.24 12.11 -13.10
C ALA A 137 -11.39 12.34 -14.10
N GLY A 138 -12.62 12.55 -13.65
CA GLY A 138 -13.80 12.57 -14.52
C GLY A 138 -14.10 11.22 -15.18
N GLN A 139 -13.61 10.13 -14.56
CA GLN A 139 -13.82 8.78 -15.07
C GLN A 139 -15.03 8.13 -14.37
N THR A 140 -15.75 7.31 -15.12
CA THR A 140 -16.91 6.59 -14.57
C THR A 140 -16.71 5.09 -14.65
N LEU A 141 -17.33 4.36 -13.72
CA LEU A 141 -17.33 2.91 -13.73
C LEU A 141 -18.08 2.34 -14.95
N GLU A 142 -19.04 3.09 -15.50
CA GLU A 142 -19.73 2.73 -16.74
C GLU A 142 -18.78 2.68 -17.94
N THR A 143 -17.77 3.56 -17.96
CA THR A 143 -16.77 3.61 -19.02
C THR A 143 -15.70 2.54 -18.86
N TRP A 144 -15.24 2.32 -17.63
CA TRP A 144 -14.05 1.51 -17.34
C TRP A 144 -14.36 0.12 -16.77
N GLY A 145 -15.58 -0.14 -16.33
CA GLY A 145 -16.00 -1.49 -15.93
C GLY A 145 -15.84 -2.48 -17.09
N GLY A 146 -15.24 -3.63 -16.81
CA GLY A 146 -14.93 -4.65 -17.81
C GLY A 146 -13.70 -4.39 -18.68
N GLN A 147 -12.99 -3.25 -18.50
CA GLN A 147 -11.81 -2.89 -19.26
C GLN A 147 -10.50 -3.34 -18.58
N ASP A 148 -9.39 -3.31 -19.33
CA ASP A 148 -8.06 -3.66 -18.86
C ASP A 148 -7.44 -2.52 -18.03
N VAL A 149 -7.99 -2.31 -16.84
CA VAL A 149 -7.47 -1.38 -15.83
C VAL A 149 -6.66 -2.16 -14.81
N GLY A 150 -5.39 -1.79 -14.66
CA GLY A 150 -4.50 -2.36 -13.64
C GLY A 150 -4.73 -1.74 -12.26
N VAL A 151 -4.52 -2.52 -11.20
CA VAL A 151 -4.56 -2.03 -9.80
C VAL A 151 -3.30 -2.46 -9.08
N PHE A 152 -2.49 -1.48 -8.69
CA PHE A 152 -1.19 -1.69 -8.06
C PHE A 152 -1.16 -0.96 -6.72
N VAL A 153 -1.08 -1.69 -5.62
CA VAL A 153 -1.15 -1.10 -4.27
C VAL A 153 0.09 -1.45 -3.47
N GLY A 154 0.76 -0.44 -2.94
CA GLY A 154 1.81 -0.62 -1.93
C GLY A 154 1.20 -0.80 -0.56
N ALA A 155 1.39 -1.95 0.08
CA ALA A 155 0.96 -2.21 1.45
C ALA A 155 1.83 -3.31 2.08
N ALA A 156 2.13 -3.17 3.38
CA ALA A 156 3.10 -4.03 4.07
C ALA A 156 2.61 -4.57 5.43
N SER A 157 1.45 -4.15 5.92
CA SER A 157 1.02 -4.51 7.28
C SER A 157 -0.17 -5.44 7.33
N THR A 158 -0.10 -6.40 8.27
CA THR A 158 -1.13 -7.39 8.59
C THR A 158 -1.56 -7.32 10.07
N ASP A 159 -1.36 -6.18 10.70
CA ASP A 159 -1.66 -5.95 12.12
C ASP A 159 -3.15 -6.14 12.45
N TYR A 160 -4.05 -5.75 11.55
CA TYR A 160 -5.49 -5.96 11.70
C TYR A 160 -5.85 -7.46 11.77
N MET A 161 -5.24 -8.28 10.91
CA MET A 161 -5.40 -9.74 10.96
C MET A 161 -4.90 -10.31 12.30
N SER A 162 -3.74 -9.83 12.77
CA SER A 162 -3.17 -10.24 14.04
C SER A 162 -4.09 -9.89 15.21
N ALA A 163 -4.67 -8.68 15.19
CA ALA A 163 -5.65 -8.26 16.18
C ALA A 163 -6.91 -9.12 16.15
N GLN A 164 -7.47 -9.42 14.99
CA GLN A 164 -8.63 -10.30 14.85
C GLN A 164 -8.38 -11.72 15.37
N LEU A 165 -7.18 -12.26 15.17
CA LEU A 165 -6.83 -13.60 15.67
C LEU A 165 -6.68 -13.64 17.20
N ILE A 166 -6.31 -12.53 17.83
CA ILE A 166 -6.27 -12.40 19.30
C ILE A 166 -7.70 -12.34 19.85
N TYR A 167 -8.58 -11.58 19.21
CA TYR A 167 -9.97 -11.37 19.64
C TYR A 167 -10.92 -12.21 18.79
N ARG A 168 -10.99 -13.50 19.10
CA ARG A 168 -11.66 -14.52 18.26
C ARG A 168 -13.16 -14.34 18.05
N ASP A 169 -13.83 -13.53 18.84
CA ASP A 169 -15.29 -13.37 18.84
C ASP A 169 -15.88 -12.81 17.54
N GLY A 170 -15.04 -12.15 16.70
CA GLY A 170 -15.44 -11.61 15.41
C GLY A 170 -15.14 -12.50 14.20
N ILE A 171 -14.48 -13.64 14.39
CA ILE A 171 -14.07 -14.50 13.26
C ILE A 171 -15.29 -15.10 12.56
N ASN A 172 -15.36 -14.89 11.24
CA ASN A 172 -16.42 -15.41 10.39
C ASN A 172 -15.88 -15.80 9.00
N GLY A 173 -16.75 -16.21 8.08
CA GLY A 173 -16.35 -16.64 6.73
C GLY A 173 -15.64 -15.57 5.89
N TYR A 174 -15.73 -14.29 6.25
CA TYR A 174 -15.10 -13.17 5.54
C TYR A 174 -13.79 -12.71 6.18
N THR A 175 -13.39 -13.23 7.34
CA THR A 175 -12.20 -12.77 8.07
C THR A 175 -10.93 -12.85 7.22
N ASN A 176 -10.75 -13.95 6.49
CA ASN A 176 -9.57 -14.13 5.66
C ASN A 176 -9.54 -13.12 4.48
N SER A 177 -10.63 -12.97 3.75
CA SER A 177 -10.73 -11.98 2.66
C SER A 177 -10.72 -10.54 3.16
N GLY A 178 -11.22 -10.31 4.38
CA GLY A 178 -11.19 -9.01 5.03
C GLY A 178 -9.79 -8.58 5.51
N SER A 179 -8.82 -9.49 5.62
CA SER A 179 -7.52 -9.20 6.25
C SER A 179 -6.32 -9.52 5.37
N ALA A 180 -6.47 -10.28 4.28
CA ALA A 180 -5.36 -10.65 3.42
C ALA A 180 -4.87 -9.46 2.59
N LEU A 181 -3.54 -9.24 2.55
CA LEU A 181 -2.93 -8.13 1.81
C LEU A 181 -3.31 -8.10 0.33
N SER A 182 -3.29 -9.27 -0.34
CA SER A 182 -3.64 -9.36 -1.76
C SER A 182 -5.05 -8.85 -2.08
N ILE A 183 -5.96 -8.94 -1.11
CA ILE A 183 -7.35 -8.50 -1.28
C ILE A 183 -7.47 -6.98 -1.31
N ILE A 184 -6.49 -6.23 -0.80
CA ILE A 184 -6.49 -4.76 -0.87
C ILE A 184 -6.62 -4.29 -2.33
N ALA A 185 -5.79 -4.77 -3.23
CA ALA A 185 -5.87 -4.47 -4.66
C ALA A 185 -7.02 -5.21 -5.36
N ASN A 186 -7.17 -6.50 -5.05
CA ASN A 186 -8.15 -7.34 -5.73
C ASN A 186 -9.60 -6.93 -5.44
N ARG A 187 -9.87 -6.35 -4.27
CA ARG A 187 -11.19 -5.82 -3.93
C ARG A 187 -11.55 -4.63 -4.82
N ILE A 188 -10.62 -3.74 -5.12
CA ILE A 188 -10.82 -2.64 -6.05
C ILE A 188 -11.16 -3.19 -7.43
N SER A 189 -10.34 -4.13 -7.93
CA SER A 189 -10.58 -4.76 -9.23
C SER A 189 -11.93 -5.47 -9.30
N TYR A 190 -12.29 -6.19 -8.24
CA TYR A 190 -13.57 -6.89 -8.16
C TYR A 190 -14.75 -5.91 -8.14
N GLN A 191 -14.66 -4.88 -7.30
CA GLN A 191 -15.75 -3.92 -7.09
C GLN A 191 -16.02 -3.05 -8.31
N PHE A 192 -14.96 -2.71 -9.05
CA PHE A 192 -15.05 -1.86 -10.23
C PHE A 192 -15.04 -2.65 -11.56
N ASP A 193 -15.07 -3.97 -11.47
CA ASP A 193 -15.02 -4.88 -12.63
C ASP A 193 -13.81 -4.68 -13.53
N PHE A 194 -12.63 -4.35 -12.98
CA PHE A 194 -11.40 -4.18 -13.73
C PHE A 194 -10.74 -5.51 -14.08
N LYS A 195 -10.20 -5.62 -15.29
CA LYS A 195 -9.67 -6.88 -15.86
C LYS A 195 -8.14 -6.92 -15.99
N GLY A 196 -7.49 -5.79 -15.79
CA GLY A 196 -6.02 -5.70 -15.84
C GLY A 196 -5.32 -6.36 -14.65
N PRO A 197 -3.99 -6.31 -14.60
CA PRO A 197 -3.20 -6.82 -13.48
C PRO A 197 -3.64 -6.23 -12.14
N SER A 198 -3.73 -7.07 -11.10
CA SER A 198 -4.17 -6.64 -9.76
C SER A 198 -3.27 -7.24 -8.70
N LEU A 199 -2.45 -6.43 -8.05
CA LEU A 199 -1.44 -6.91 -7.12
C LEU A 199 -1.12 -5.93 -6.00
N VAL A 200 -0.67 -6.48 -4.87
CA VAL A 200 -0.09 -5.72 -3.77
C VAL A 200 1.42 -5.91 -3.76
N VAL A 201 2.13 -4.82 -3.53
CA VAL A 201 3.59 -4.78 -3.47
C VAL A 201 4.02 -4.43 -2.06
N ASP A 202 4.88 -5.25 -1.49
CA ASP A 202 5.55 -4.97 -0.23
C ASP A 202 7.06 -4.85 -0.43
N THR A 203 7.55 -3.64 -0.40
CA THR A 203 8.97 -3.26 -0.33
C THR A 203 9.20 -2.28 0.81
N ALA A 204 8.46 -2.47 1.90
CA ALA A 204 8.44 -1.59 3.07
C ALA A 204 8.12 -0.12 2.69
N CYS A 205 8.93 0.84 3.12
CA CYS A 205 8.69 2.28 2.89
C CYS A 205 8.64 2.69 1.42
N SER A 206 9.17 1.90 0.52
CA SER A 206 9.17 2.18 -0.94
C SER A 206 8.00 1.54 -1.69
N SER A 207 7.09 0.83 -1.02
CA SER A 207 6.04 0.03 -1.65
C SER A 207 5.19 0.83 -2.65
N SER A 208 4.75 2.04 -2.29
CA SER A 208 3.90 2.86 -3.15
C SER A 208 4.62 3.34 -4.41
N LEU A 209 5.90 3.72 -4.30
CA LEU A 209 6.69 4.12 -5.47
C LEU A 209 7.06 2.92 -6.35
N THR A 210 7.29 1.75 -5.75
CA THR A 210 7.47 0.50 -6.50
C THR A 210 6.18 0.11 -7.24
N ALA A 211 5.03 0.25 -6.60
CA ALA A 211 3.73 0.04 -7.24
C ALA A 211 3.52 1.00 -8.43
N LEU A 212 3.92 2.26 -8.29
CA LEU A 212 3.86 3.25 -9.37
C LEU A 212 4.76 2.86 -10.55
N ASP A 213 6.00 2.43 -10.29
CA ASP A 213 6.90 1.98 -11.36
C ASP A 213 6.33 0.77 -12.11
N LEU A 214 5.80 -0.22 -11.39
CA LEU A 214 5.16 -1.39 -11.99
C LEU A 214 3.94 -1.01 -12.83
N ALA A 215 3.11 -0.10 -12.36
CA ALA A 215 1.96 0.42 -13.10
C ALA A 215 2.40 1.13 -14.39
N CYS A 216 3.41 2.01 -14.31
CA CYS A 216 3.95 2.68 -15.48
C CYS A 216 4.48 1.68 -16.52
N ARG A 217 5.17 0.64 -16.08
CA ARG A 217 5.64 -0.44 -16.98
C ARG A 217 4.48 -1.18 -17.61
N SER A 218 3.47 -1.54 -16.83
CA SER A 218 2.29 -2.27 -17.31
C SER A 218 1.50 -1.47 -18.35
N VAL A 219 1.33 -0.16 -18.15
CA VAL A 219 0.71 0.72 -19.16
C VAL A 219 1.61 0.84 -20.40
N SER A 220 2.94 0.99 -20.22
CA SER A 220 3.87 1.14 -21.33
C SER A 220 4.00 -0.14 -22.19
N SER A 221 3.89 -1.32 -21.57
CA SER A 221 3.90 -2.63 -22.30
C SER A 221 2.56 -2.95 -22.93
N GLY A 222 1.48 -2.25 -22.58
CA GLY A 222 0.13 -2.53 -23.06
C GLY A 222 -0.59 -3.65 -22.30
N ASP A 223 -0.07 -4.06 -21.13
CA ASP A 223 -0.75 -5.03 -20.26
C ASP A 223 -2.02 -4.45 -19.64
N CYS A 224 -2.12 -3.14 -19.56
CA CYS A 224 -3.35 -2.42 -19.21
C CYS A 224 -3.39 -1.05 -19.90
N GLN A 225 -4.60 -0.52 -20.06
CA GLN A 225 -4.84 0.78 -20.73
C GLN A 225 -4.73 1.95 -19.75
N MET A 226 -5.08 1.71 -18.49
CA MET A 226 -5.03 2.64 -17.37
C MET A 226 -4.63 1.86 -16.12
N ALA A 227 -4.09 2.53 -15.12
CA ALA A 227 -3.79 1.91 -13.84
C ALA A 227 -4.23 2.81 -12.67
N LEU A 228 -4.81 2.20 -11.65
CA LEU A 228 -4.92 2.76 -10.31
C LEU A 228 -3.69 2.37 -9.50
N VAL A 229 -3.05 3.37 -8.90
CA VAL A 229 -1.89 3.16 -8.05
C VAL A 229 -2.19 3.71 -6.65
N GLY A 230 -2.03 2.90 -5.64
CA GLY A 230 -2.30 3.29 -4.26
C GLY A 230 -1.16 2.96 -3.30
N GLY A 231 -1.22 3.57 -2.13
CA GLY A 231 -0.39 3.21 -1.00
C GLY A 231 -1.24 3.18 0.27
N ALA A 232 -1.15 2.11 1.04
CA ALA A 232 -1.81 1.98 2.32
C ALA A 232 -0.76 1.88 3.43
N VAL A 233 -0.98 2.61 4.53
CA VAL A 233 -0.06 2.63 5.69
C VAL A 233 -0.77 2.07 6.91
N SER A 234 -0.12 1.12 7.57
CA SER A 234 -0.69 0.37 8.69
C SER A 234 -0.75 1.11 10.02
N TYR A 235 0.11 2.10 10.23
CA TYR A 235 0.16 2.82 11.52
C TYR A 235 -1.12 3.55 11.88
N THR A 236 -2.08 3.62 10.95
CA THR A 236 -3.35 4.31 11.14
C THR A 236 -4.40 3.46 11.83
N HIS A 237 -4.21 2.16 12.04
CA HIS A 237 -5.30 1.28 12.48
C HIS A 237 -4.94 0.17 13.45
N LEU A 238 -4.00 0.38 14.31
CA LEU A 238 -3.93 -0.42 15.54
C LEU A 238 -5.19 -0.11 16.38
N THR A 239 -6.35 -0.51 15.88
CA THR A 239 -7.54 -0.60 16.71
C THR A 239 -7.50 -1.91 17.43
N LEU A 240 -7.21 -1.86 18.72
CA LEU A 240 -7.72 -2.89 19.61
C LEU A 240 -9.25 -2.87 19.46
N PRO A 241 -9.93 -3.98 19.21
CA PRO A 241 -11.38 -4.00 19.24
C PRO A 241 -11.80 -3.58 20.63
N THR A 242 -12.18 -2.29 20.74
CA THR A 242 -12.82 -1.78 21.94
C THR A 242 -14.21 -2.37 21.95
N ASN A 243 -14.56 -2.94 23.08
CA ASN A 243 -15.85 -3.47 23.48
C ASN A 243 -16.99 -2.92 22.62
N ARG A 244 -17.54 -3.78 21.78
CA ARG A 244 -18.88 -3.58 21.28
C ARG A 244 -19.81 -3.82 22.47
N GLU A 245 -20.21 -2.76 23.13
CA GLU A 245 -21.52 -2.77 23.77
C GLU A 245 -22.53 -2.65 22.62
N VAL A 246 -23.28 -3.72 22.48
CA VAL A 246 -24.44 -3.84 21.58
C VAL A 246 -25.58 -3.05 22.18
#